data_25c88a8a787a0fe65713569911dc142b
#
_entry.id   25c88a8a787a0fe65713569911dc142b
#
_cell.length_a   1.000
_cell.length_b   1.000
_cell.length_c   1.000
_cell.angle_alpha   90.00
_cell.angle_beta   90.00
_cell.angle_gamma   90.00
#
_symmetry.space_group_name_H-M   'P 1'
#
loop_
_entity.id
_entity.type
_entity.pdbx_description
1 polymer ?
#
loop_
_entity_poly.entity_id
_entity_poly.type
_entity_poly.pdbx_seq_one_letter_code
_entity_poly.pdbx_strand_id
1 'polypeptide(L)'
;PAESAEPAEKAPVVDPLAEFRRQMSALPGQWYVLHTYSGYERRVATDIMARAENFEVEDYIFDATVPMETVIEIKNGNKKKEVSRVRIPGYVFVRMDLDDPETSDKVWRTIKDTPAVTGFVGDRYNPVPLTFEEAVAQLGPTPEEIAAKEAAAAEATAPESGSGTQIATGGQ
;
A
#
# COMPACT_ATOMS: atom_id res chain seq x y z
N PRO A 1 15.71 48.94 -13.12
CA PRO A 1 15.87 47.72 -12.41
C PRO A 1 14.93 46.66 -12.97
N ALA A 2 15.53 45.66 -13.58
CA ALA A 2 14.79 44.54 -14.13
C ALA A 2 14.23 43.70 -12.99
N GLU A 3 12.94 43.74 -12.87
CA GLU A 3 12.20 42.82 -12.03
C GLU A 3 12.31 41.43 -12.65
N SER A 4 13.18 40.60 -12.10
CA SER A 4 13.29 39.21 -12.51
C SER A 4 12.04 38.51 -12.01
N ALA A 5 11.12 38.25 -12.91
CA ALA A 5 10.01 37.33 -12.62
C ALA A 5 10.60 35.97 -12.30
N GLU A 6 10.51 35.57 -11.04
CA GLU A 6 10.77 34.19 -10.67
C GLU A 6 9.82 33.28 -11.46
N PRO A 7 10.34 32.24 -12.09
CA PRO A 7 9.45 31.29 -12.74
C PRO A 7 8.52 30.70 -11.70
N ALA A 8 7.23 30.79 -11.95
CA ALA A 8 6.23 30.15 -11.10
C ALA A 8 6.65 28.70 -10.88
N GLU A 9 6.95 28.36 -9.63
CA GLU A 9 7.21 26.97 -9.25
C GLU A 9 6.01 26.13 -9.69
N LYS A 10 6.24 25.30 -10.68
CA LYS A 10 5.26 24.26 -11.01
C LYS A 10 5.09 23.42 -9.76
N ALA A 11 3.85 23.27 -9.28
CA ALA A 11 3.54 22.35 -8.20
C ALA A 11 4.25 21.01 -8.46
N PRO A 12 4.99 20.46 -7.47
CA PRO A 12 5.75 19.24 -7.70
C PRO A 12 4.82 18.14 -8.18
N VAL A 13 5.17 17.55 -9.32
CA VAL A 13 4.49 16.35 -9.81
C VAL A 13 4.79 15.27 -8.79
N VAL A 14 3.76 14.87 -8.02
CA VAL A 14 3.92 13.84 -7.02
C VAL A 14 4.04 12.50 -7.73
N ASP A 15 5.25 11.94 -7.78
CA ASP A 15 5.48 10.58 -8.19
C ASP A 15 4.94 9.64 -7.10
N PRO A 16 3.89 8.84 -7.37
CA PRO A 16 3.30 7.97 -6.35
C PRO A 16 4.28 7.00 -5.73
N LEU A 17 5.24 6.51 -6.49
CA LEU A 17 6.27 5.61 -5.97
C LEU A 17 7.25 6.32 -5.06
N ALA A 18 7.71 7.51 -5.45
CA ALA A 18 8.61 8.32 -4.63
C ALA A 18 7.94 8.73 -3.31
N GLU A 19 6.67 9.11 -3.37
CA GLU A 19 5.89 9.44 -2.17
C GLU A 19 5.73 8.24 -1.25
N PHE A 20 5.43 7.07 -1.80
CA PHE A 20 5.33 5.84 -1.03
C PHE A 20 6.66 5.48 -0.36
N ARG A 21 7.76 5.57 -1.09
CA ARG A 21 9.11 5.32 -0.55
C ARG A 21 9.44 6.28 0.58
N ARG A 22 9.09 7.54 0.44
CA ARG A 22 9.31 8.55 1.47
C ARG A 22 8.51 8.24 2.74
N GLN A 23 7.24 7.92 2.60
CA GLN A 23 6.37 7.54 3.72
C GLN A 23 6.90 6.29 4.42
N MET A 24 7.30 5.29 3.66
CA MET A 24 7.81 4.04 4.19
C MET A 24 9.12 4.20 4.96
N SER A 25 10.03 5.05 4.48
CA SER A 25 11.31 5.29 5.13
C SER A 25 11.17 5.98 6.48
N ALA A 26 10.06 6.69 6.71
CA ALA A 26 9.78 7.37 7.98
C ALA A 26 9.16 6.46 9.04
N LEU A 27 8.72 5.26 8.68
CA LEU A 27 8.06 4.34 9.61
C LEU A 27 9.08 3.55 10.43
N PRO A 28 8.82 3.36 11.74
CA PRO A 28 9.67 2.51 12.57
C PRO A 28 9.46 1.03 12.28
N GLY A 29 10.44 0.21 12.66
CA GLY A 29 10.38 -1.24 12.50
C GLY A 29 10.76 -1.71 11.11
N GLN A 30 10.69 -3.02 10.94
CA GLN A 30 10.98 -3.69 9.69
C GLN A 30 9.79 -4.55 9.26
N TRP A 31 9.72 -4.86 7.98
CA TRP A 31 8.64 -5.68 7.43
C TRP A 31 9.04 -7.14 7.38
N TYR A 32 8.14 -7.99 7.82
CA TYR A 32 8.27 -9.45 7.81
C TYR A 32 7.09 -10.05 7.09
N VAL A 33 7.29 -11.22 6.48
CA VAL A 33 6.25 -11.89 5.71
C VAL A 33 5.82 -13.17 6.42
N LEU A 34 4.52 -13.35 6.53
CA LEU A 34 3.91 -14.55 7.09
C LEU A 34 3.23 -15.36 6.00
N HIS A 35 3.36 -16.69 6.08
CA HIS A 35 2.49 -17.60 5.35
C HIS A 35 1.22 -17.85 6.14
N THR A 36 0.09 -17.81 5.44
CA THR A 36 -1.23 -18.15 5.98
C THR A 36 -1.95 -19.09 5.03
N TYR A 37 -3.03 -19.70 5.51
CA TYR A 37 -3.95 -20.36 4.60
C TYR A 37 -4.62 -19.33 3.71
N SER A 38 -4.74 -19.64 2.42
CA SER A 38 -5.40 -18.76 1.47
C SER A 38 -6.86 -18.51 1.86
N GLY A 39 -7.27 -17.24 1.80
CA GLY A 39 -8.59 -16.79 2.21
C GLY A 39 -8.66 -16.26 3.64
N TYR A 40 -7.63 -16.49 4.45
CA TYR A 40 -7.58 -16.05 5.85
C TYR A 40 -6.67 -14.84 6.07
N GLU A 41 -6.13 -14.26 5.03
CA GLU A 41 -5.13 -13.19 5.13
C GLU A 41 -5.64 -11.99 5.93
N ARG A 42 -6.83 -11.50 5.61
CA ARG A 42 -7.40 -10.32 6.27
C ARG A 42 -7.76 -10.61 7.73
N ARG A 43 -8.28 -11.79 7.99
CA ARG A 43 -8.59 -12.24 9.35
C ARG A 43 -7.32 -12.34 10.19
N VAL A 44 -6.27 -12.91 9.64
CA VAL A 44 -4.96 -13.02 10.31
C VAL A 44 -4.42 -11.64 10.65
N ALA A 45 -4.46 -10.69 9.72
CA ALA A 45 -3.99 -9.33 9.96
C ALA A 45 -4.74 -8.67 11.13
N THR A 46 -6.06 -8.81 11.17
CA THR A 46 -6.88 -8.29 12.26
C THR A 46 -6.55 -8.98 13.59
N ASP A 47 -6.43 -10.31 13.57
CA ASP A 47 -6.15 -11.10 14.78
C ASP A 47 -4.75 -10.79 15.34
N ILE A 48 -3.76 -10.55 14.50
CA ILE A 48 -2.42 -10.15 14.93
C ILE A 48 -2.47 -8.88 15.76
N MET A 49 -3.19 -7.87 15.31
CA MET A 49 -3.28 -6.59 16.04
C MET A 49 -4.03 -6.77 17.36
N ALA A 50 -5.09 -7.57 17.39
CA ALA A 50 -5.80 -7.89 18.62
C ALA A 50 -4.93 -8.68 19.61
N ARG A 51 -4.18 -9.65 19.12
CA ARG A 51 -3.25 -10.45 19.94
C ARG A 51 -2.10 -9.60 20.48
N ALA A 52 -1.63 -8.63 19.69
CA ALA A 52 -0.59 -7.70 20.16
C ALA A 52 -1.01 -6.97 21.43
N GLU A 53 -2.25 -6.49 21.47
CA GLU A 53 -2.81 -5.86 22.68
C GLU A 53 -3.01 -6.86 23.81
N ASN A 54 -3.60 -8.02 23.51
CA ASN A 54 -3.90 -9.04 24.53
C ASN A 54 -2.65 -9.61 25.20
N PHE A 55 -1.55 -9.72 24.47
CA PHE A 55 -0.28 -10.22 25.00
C PHE A 55 0.70 -9.10 25.38
N GLU A 56 0.24 -7.86 25.39
CA GLU A 56 1.02 -6.68 25.82
C GLU A 56 2.32 -6.50 25.03
N VAL A 57 2.26 -6.72 23.70
CA VAL A 57 3.39 -6.49 22.80
C VAL A 57 3.05 -5.45 21.71
N GLU A 58 2.02 -4.65 21.93
CA GLU A 58 1.56 -3.61 21.01
C GLU A 58 2.63 -2.56 20.69
N ASP A 59 3.57 -2.33 21.61
CA ASP A 59 4.66 -1.37 21.39
C ASP A 59 5.68 -1.86 20.36
N TYR A 60 5.67 -3.15 20.04
CA TYR A 60 6.62 -3.78 19.13
C TYR A 60 5.99 -4.19 17.79
N ILE A 61 4.68 -4.30 17.72
CA ILE A 61 3.94 -4.67 16.50
C ILE A 61 3.17 -3.46 16.03
N PHE A 62 3.65 -2.84 14.95
CA PHE A 62 3.13 -1.56 14.48
C PHE A 62 1.99 -1.70 13.49
N ASP A 63 2.03 -2.72 12.63
CA ASP A 63 1.02 -2.89 11.59
C ASP A 63 1.03 -4.33 11.04
N ALA A 64 -0.14 -4.78 10.58
CA ALA A 64 -0.31 -6.01 9.84
C ALA A 64 -1.14 -5.69 8.59
N THR A 65 -0.56 -5.94 7.42
CA THR A 65 -1.11 -5.47 6.15
C THR A 65 -1.23 -6.62 5.16
N VAL A 66 -2.34 -6.63 4.45
CA VAL A 66 -2.57 -7.51 3.31
C VAL A 66 -2.63 -6.63 2.06
N PRO A 67 -1.59 -6.67 1.19
CA PRO A 67 -1.61 -5.87 -0.02
C PRO A 67 -2.78 -6.27 -0.90
N MET A 68 -3.57 -5.28 -1.30
CA MET A 68 -4.71 -5.45 -2.18
C MET A 68 -4.42 -4.84 -3.54
N GLU A 69 -5.05 -5.38 -4.57
CA GLU A 69 -5.01 -4.79 -5.90
C GLU A 69 -6.42 -4.66 -6.46
N THR A 70 -6.60 -3.66 -7.30
CA THR A 70 -7.85 -3.46 -8.02
C THR A 70 -7.70 -3.98 -9.44
N VAL A 71 -8.58 -4.89 -9.83
CA VAL A 71 -8.63 -5.42 -11.20
C VAL A 71 -9.98 -5.11 -11.82
N ILE A 72 -10.00 -4.95 -13.13
CA ILE A 72 -11.23 -4.72 -13.90
C ILE A 72 -11.69 -6.04 -14.46
N GLU A 73 -12.86 -6.51 -14.00
CA GLU A 73 -13.52 -7.69 -14.55
C GLU A 73 -14.56 -7.26 -15.59
N ILE A 74 -14.56 -7.96 -16.73
CA ILE A 74 -15.57 -7.77 -17.75
C ILE A 74 -16.66 -8.81 -17.52
N LYS A 75 -17.84 -8.36 -17.09
CA LYS A 75 -19.02 -9.21 -16.95
C LYS A 75 -20.00 -8.94 -18.06
N ASN A 76 -20.79 -9.95 -18.39
CA ASN A 76 -21.91 -10.00 -19.34
C ASN A 76 -22.19 -8.70 -20.11
N GLY A 77 -21.83 -8.66 -21.41
CA GLY A 77 -22.19 -7.54 -22.29
C GLY A 77 -21.36 -6.26 -22.09
N ASN A 78 -20.04 -6.37 -21.87
CA ASN A 78 -19.09 -5.27 -21.78
C ASN A 78 -19.22 -4.37 -20.53
N LYS A 79 -19.86 -4.83 -19.48
CA LYS A 79 -19.88 -4.10 -18.22
C LYS A 79 -18.56 -4.31 -17.49
N LYS A 80 -17.81 -3.23 -17.31
CA LYS A 80 -16.59 -3.23 -16.52
C LYS A 80 -16.93 -3.06 -15.05
N LYS A 81 -16.46 -3.98 -14.21
CA LYS A 81 -16.57 -3.88 -12.77
C LYS A 81 -15.19 -3.87 -12.13
N GLU A 82 -14.93 -2.90 -11.27
CA GLU A 82 -13.73 -2.90 -10.45
C GLU A 82 -13.91 -3.86 -9.28
N VAL A 83 -12.95 -4.78 -9.13
CA VAL A 83 -12.93 -5.74 -8.04
C VAL A 83 -11.62 -5.62 -7.29
N SER A 84 -11.70 -5.52 -5.98
CA SER A 84 -10.53 -5.54 -5.10
C SER A 84 -10.24 -6.98 -4.69
N ARG A 85 -8.99 -7.39 -4.82
CA ARG A 85 -8.55 -8.73 -4.42
C ARG A 85 -7.21 -8.69 -3.72
N VAL A 86 -6.89 -9.75 -2.97
CA VAL A 86 -5.58 -9.91 -2.36
C VAL A 86 -4.52 -10.03 -3.46
N ARG A 87 -3.48 -9.18 -3.39
CA ARG A 87 -2.41 -9.16 -4.39
C ARG A 87 -1.60 -10.44 -4.38
N ILE A 88 -1.25 -10.92 -3.20
CA ILE A 88 -0.44 -12.13 -3.01
C ILE A 88 -1.18 -13.05 -2.03
N PRO A 89 -2.00 -13.99 -2.55
CA PRO A 89 -2.75 -14.91 -1.67
C PRO A 89 -1.82 -15.76 -0.80
N GLY A 90 -2.19 -15.95 0.46
CA GLY A 90 -1.45 -16.75 1.41
C GLY A 90 -0.33 -16.01 2.14
N TYR A 91 -0.24 -14.70 2.00
CA TYR A 91 0.81 -13.88 2.64
C TYR A 91 0.23 -12.70 3.38
N VAL A 92 0.79 -12.43 4.56
CA VAL A 92 0.49 -11.24 5.37
C VAL A 92 1.80 -10.56 5.72
N PHE A 93 1.84 -9.25 5.60
CA PHE A 93 3.02 -8.43 5.89
C PHE A 93 2.85 -7.77 7.26
N VAL A 94 3.83 -7.95 8.13
CA VAL A 94 3.81 -7.41 9.48
C VAL A 94 5.01 -6.49 9.68
N ARG A 95 4.75 -5.28 10.14
CA ARG A 95 5.79 -4.33 10.52
C ARG A 95 5.95 -4.39 12.03
N MET A 96 7.15 -4.77 12.46
CA MET A 96 7.44 -4.98 13.88
C MET A 96 8.91 -4.69 14.20
N ASP A 97 9.20 -4.53 15.48
CA ASP A 97 10.54 -4.34 16.02
C ASP A 97 10.95 -5.58 16.81
N LEU A 98 11.97 -6.28 16.34
CA LEU A 98 12.56 -7.44 16.99
C LEU A 98 13.98 -7.16 17.52
N ASP A 99 14.37 -5.89 17.62
CA ASP A 99 15.73 -5.52 18.00
C ASP A 99 16.04 -5.75 19.49
N ASP A 100 15.01 -5.75 20.34
CA ASP A 100 15.19 -6.03 21.77
C ASP A 100 15.21 -7.54 22.02
N PRO A 101 16.36 -8.10 22.43
CA PRO A 101 16.47 -9.54 22.66
C PRO A 101 15.60 -10.06 23.81
N GLU A 102 15.21 -9.20 24.75
CA GLU A 102 14.36 -9.61 25.87
C GLU A 102 12.90 -9.80 25.45
N THR A 103 12.44 -9.07 24.44
CA THR A 103 11.04 -9.08 23.99
C THR A 103 10.83 -9.74 22.64
N SER A 104 11.87 -9.88 21.84
CA SER A 104 11.76 -10.37 20.44
C SER A 104 11.09 -11.75 20.36
N ASP A 105 11.44 -12.68 21.21
CA ASP A 105 10.84 -14.01 21.22
C ASP A 105 9.34 -13.98 21.49
N LYS A 106 8.91 -13.20 22.45
CA LYS A 106 7.48 -13.04 22.78
C LYS A 106 6.73 -12.40 21.61
N VAL A 107 7.33 -11.41 20.97
CA VAL A 107 6.72 -10.68 19.84
C VAL A 107 6.48 -11.61 18.66
N TRP A 108 7.53 -12.28 18.17
CA TRP A 108 7.37 -13.11 16.98
C TRP A 108 6.55 -14.38 17.24
N ARG A 109 6.58 -14.94 18.46
CA ARG A 109 5.73 -16.08 18.84
C ARG A 109 4.26 -15.70 18.89
N THR A 110 3.95 -14.53 19.40
CA THR A 110 2.57 -14.00 19.40
C THR A 110 1.99 -13.98 18.00
N ILE A 111 2.79 -13.58 17.03
CA ILE A 111 2.39 -13.53 15.62
C ILE A 111 2.32 -14.95 15.04
N LYS A 112 3.33 -15.76 15.26
CA LYS A 112 3.40 -17.15 14.74
C LYS A 112 2.25 -18.01 15.22
N ASP A 113 1.84 -17.84 16.47
CA ASP A 113 0.78 -18.64 17.09
C ASP A 113 -0.63 -18.13 16.73
N THR A 114 -0.75 -17.11 15.92
CA THR A 114 -2.02 -16.62 15.42
C THR A 114 -2.70 -17.70 14.56
N PRO A 115 -4.01 -17.98 14.78
CA PRO A 115 -4.72 -18.96 13.97
C PRO A 115 -4.62 -18.69 12.47
N ALA A 116 -4.46 -19.74 11.68
CA ALA A 116 -4.26 -19.76 10.23
C ALA A 116 -2.88 -19.27 9.74
N VAL A 117 -2.00 -18.86 10.63
CA VAL A 117 -0.58 -18.61 10.31
C VAL A 117 0.16 -19.94 10.27
N THR A 118 0.87 -20.21 9.18
CA THR A 118 1.66 -21.43 9.00
C THR A 118 3.15 -21.24 9.33
N GLY A 119 3.63 -20.00 9.32
CA GLY A 119 5.00 -19.65 9.68
C GLY A 119 5.49 -18.40 9.00
N PHE A 120 6.73 -18.03 9.31
CA PHE A 120 7.40 -16.92 8.63
C PHE A 120 8.04 -17.37 7.32
N VAL A 121 8.07 -16.46 6.35
CA VAL A 121 8.81 -16.66 5.11
C VAL A 121 10.30 -16.42 5.38
N GLY A 122 11.15 -17.26 4.82
CA GLY A 122 12.58 -17.20 5.00
C GLY A 122 13.06 -18.28 5.96
N ASP A 123 13.75 -17.90 7.02
CA ASP A 123 14.24 -18.86 8.01
C ASP A 123 13.11 -19.29 8.95
N ARG A 124 12.92 -20.60 9.09
CA ARG A 124 11.89 -21.19 9.96
C ARG A 124 12.06 -20.83 11.45
N TYR A 125 13.29 -20.63 11.87
CA TYR A 125 13.62 -20.41 13.28
C TYR A 125 13.89 -18.96 13.62
N ASN A 126 14.25 -18.15 12.64
CA ASN A 126 14.53 -16.73 12.82
C ASN A 126 13.80 -15.93 11.76
N PRO A 127 12.88 -15.03 12.16
CA PRO A 127 12.24 -14.13 11.19
C PRO A 127 13.29 -13.27 10.49
N VAL A 128 13.28 -13.29 9.15
CA VAL A 128 14.18 -12.49 8.33
C VAL A 128 13.39 -11.31 7.76
N PRO A 129 13.81 -10.07 8.06
CA PRO A 129 13.11 -8.91 7.53
C PRO A 129 13.30 -8.76 6.03
N LEU A 130 12.32 -8.18 5.37
CA LEU A 130 12.47 -7.72 3.99
C LEU A 130 13.45 -6.55 3.96
N THR A 131 14.22 -6.46 2.88
CA THR A 131 14.96 -5.23 2.58
C THR A 131 13.98 -4.10 2.28
N PHE A 132 14.43 -2.86 2.38
CA PHE A 132 13.59 -1.71 2.04
C PHE A 132 13.04 -1.82 0.60
N GLU A 133 13.87 -2.20 -0.35
CA GLU A 133 13.47 -2.35 -1.75
C GLU A 133 12.47 -3.49 -1.96
N GLU A 134 12.65 -4.61 -1.28
CA GLU A 134 11.70 -5.72 -1.32
C GLU A 134 10.33 -5.29 -0.75
N ALA A 135 10.33 -4.58 0.37
CA ALA A 135 9.10 -4.08 0.98
C ALA A 135 8.38 -3.07 0.07
N VAL A 136 9.12 -2.17 -0.57
CA VAL A 136 8.55 -1.23 -1.55
C VAL A 136 7.93 -1.98 -2.73
N ALA A 137 8.62 -3.00 -3.25
CA ALA A 137 8.11 -3.78 -4.38
C ALA A 137 6.82 -4.53 -4.04
N GLN A 138 6.72 -5.06 -2.83
CA GLN A 138 5.56 -5.87 -2.42
C GLN A 138 4.37 -5.03 -1.94
N LEU A 139 4.62 -3.92 -1.26
CA LEU A 139 3.60 -3.11 -0.62
C LEU A 139 3.27 -1.83 -1.39
N GLY A 140 4.16 -1.39 -2.26
CA GLY A 140 4.01 -0.16 -3.02
C GLY A 140 2.99 -0.25 -4.15
N PRO A 141 2.69 0.88 -4.79
CA PRO A 141 1.79 0.89 -5.93
C PRO A 141 2.34 0.06 -7.08
N THR A 142 1.46 -0.65 -7.77
CA THR A 142 1.81 -1.41 -8.98
C THR A 142 2.08 -0.46 -10.15
N PRO A 143 2.80 -0.89 -11.20
CA PRO A 143 2.96 -0.07 -12.41
C PRO A 143 1.63 0.39 -13.01
N GLU A 144 0.59 -0.45 -12.97
CA GLU A 144 -0.74 -0.12 -13.45
C GLU A 144 -1.41 0.96 -12.60
N GLU A 145 -1.26 0.90 -11.27
CA GLU A 145 -1.77 1.90 -10.35
C GLU A 145 -1.06 3.24 -10.51
N ILE A 146 0.25 3.22 -10.74
CA ILE A 146 1.06 4.41 -11.01
C ILE A 146 0.57 5.06 -12.31
N ALA A 147 0.41 4.29 -13.37
CA ALA A 147 -0.07 4.79 -14.66
C ALA A 147 -1.48 5.39 -14.53
N ALA A 148 -2.36 4.75 -13.77
CA ALA A 148 -3.72 5.25 -13.55
C ALA A 148 -3.72 6.58 -12.79
N LYS A 149 -2.87 6.74 -11.78
CA LYS A 149 -2.75 8.01 -11.03
C LYS A 149 -2.15 9.11 -11.90
N GLU A 150 -1.17 8.81 -12.73
CA GLU A 150 -0.57 9.77 -13.66
C GLU A 150 -1.58 10.24 -14.69
N ALA A 151 -2.37 9.33 -15.25
CA ALA A 151 -3.42 9.65 -16.19
C ALA A 151 -4.51 10.54 -15.56
N ALA A 152 -4.94 10.22 -14.33
CA ALA A 152 -5.90 11.02 -13.60
C ALA A 152 -5.37 12.43 -13.29
N ALA A 153 -4.09 12.53 -12.91
CA ALA A 153 -3.46 13.83 -12.65
C ALA A 153 -3.35 14.66 -13.94
N ALA A 154 -3.06 14.04 -15.08
CA ALA A 154 -3.01 14.71 -16.37
C ALA A 154 -4.39 15.23 -16.79
N GLU A 155 -5.45 14.47 -16.55
CA GLU A 155 -6.83 14.92 -16.82
C GLU A 155 -7.24 16.08 -15.91
N ALA A 156 -6.85 16.05 -14.63
CA ALA A 156 -7.17 17.11 -13.68
C ALA A 156 -6.45 18.42 -13.99
N THR A 157 -5.29 18.37 -14.69
CA THR A 157 -4.52 19.55 -15.08
C THR A 157 -4.77 19.98 -16.52
N ALA A 158 -5.50 19.19 -17.31
CA ALA A 158 -5.88 19.57 -18.66
C ALA A 158 -6.80 20.80 -18.61
N PRO A 159 -6.53 21.87 -19.40
CA PRO A 159 -7.46 22.97 -19.47
C PRO A 159 -8.79 22.46 -20.02
N GLU A 160 -9.88 22.77 -19.32
CA GLU A 160 -11.20 22.53 -19.87
C GLU A 160 -11.26 23.18 -21.25
N SER A 161 -11.38 22.39 -22.29
CA SER A 161 -11.70 22.90 -23.60
C SER A 161 -13.08 23.52 -23.45
N GLY A 162 -13.10 24.84 -23.36
CA GLY A 162 -14.33 25.57 -23.20
C GLY A 162 -15.29 25.14 -24.28
N SER A 163 -16.38 24.60 -23.91
CA SER A 163 -17.52 24.39 -24.77
C SER A 163 -17.83 25.73 -25.41
N GLY A 164 -17.55 25.83 -26.69
CA GLY A 164 -17.85 27.04 -27.43
C GLY A 164 -19.31 27.38 -27.22
N THR A 165 -19.55 28.51 -26.61
CA THR A 165 -20.88 29.08 -26.52
C THR A 165 -21.37 29.25 -27.95
N GLN A 166 -22.26 28.40 -28.38
CA GLN A 166 -23.00 28.67 -29.59
C GLN A 166 -23.94 29.82 -29.26
N ILE A 167 -23.56 30.98 -29.73
CA ILE A 167 -24.48 32.10 -29.73
C ILE A 167 -25.47 31.79 -30.86
N ALA A 168 -26.65 31.37 -30.49
CA ALA A 168 -27.76 31.31 -31.42
C ALA A 168 -28.16 32.75 -31.71
N THR A 169 -27.68 33.30 -32.77
CA THR A 169 -28.25 34.53 -33.34
C THR A 169 -29.58 34.17 -33.94
N GLY A 170 -30.63 34.43 -33.17
CA GLY A 170 -31.98 34.45 -33.75
C GLY A 170 -32.07 35.61 -34.72
N GLY A 171 -31.83 35.32 -35.99
CA GLY A 171 -32.21 36.22 -37.08
C GLY A 171 -33.70 36.07 -37.32
N GLN A 172 -34.35 37.18 -37.53
CA GLN A 172 -35.76 37.21 -37.99
C GLN A 172 -35.98 36.34 -39.21
#